data_6dfdea8eff58b2736c33189b023fb63e
#
_entry.id   6dfdea8eff58b2736c33189b023fb63e
#
_cell.length_a   1.000
_cell.length_b   1.000
_cell.length_c   1.000
_cell.angle_alpha   90.00
_cell.angle_beta   90.00
_cell.angle_gamma   90.00
#
_symmetry.space_group_name_H-M   'P 1'
#
loop_
_entity.id
_entity.type
_entity.pdbx_description
1 polymer ?
#
loop_
_entity_poly.entity_id
_entity_poly.type
_entity_poly.pdbx_seq_one_letter_code
_entity_poly.pdbx_strand_id
1 'polypeptide(L)'
;EEKFYAGGGGDEWIKALEPIGTNADKPHLDIAPWLIVIFAQRYGVFDDGTRFKNYYVTESVGIATGFLISALHHAGLYSLTHTPNPMGFLNPLLDRPKHEKAVMILAVGHASKDATVPSAAKIKKPLDEILTLI
;
A
#
# COMPACT_ATOMS: atom_id res chain seq x y z
N GLU A 1 9.33 9.56 5.88
CA GLU A 1 10.28 8.67 5.17
C GLU A 1 11.71 8.88 5.65
N GLU A 2 12.26 10.11 5.69
CA GLU A 2 13.66 10.38 6.08
C GLU A 2 14.05 9.75 7.42
N LYS A 3 13.21 9.92 8.47
CA LYS A 3 13.44 9.29 9.78
C LYS A 3 13.50 7.77 9.73
N PHE A 4 12.70 7.17 8.87
CA PHE A 4 12.68 5.73 8.69
C PHE A 4 14.01 5.24 8.10
N TYR A 5 14.44 5.85 7.00
CA TYR A 5 15.71 5.50 6.34
C TYR A 5 16.96 5.94 7.11
N ALA A 6 16.85 6.91 8.02
CA ALA A 6 17.92 7.32 8.94
C ALA A 6 18.09 6.39 10.17
N GLY A 7 17.50 5.19 10.15
CA GLY A 7 17.61 4.18 11.21
C GLY A 7 16.31 3.88 11.97
N GLY A 8 15.24 4.66 11.75
CA GLY A 8 13.94 4.42 12.39
C GLY A 8 13.24 3.13 11.94
N GLY A 9 13.61 2.57 10.80
CA GLY A 9 13.09 1.31 10.27
C GLY A 9 13.81 0.06 10.78
N GLY A 10 14.95 0.23 11.46
CA GLY A 10 15.86 -0.87 11.84
C GLY A 10 16.76 -1.32 10.69
N ASP A 11 18.01 -1.62 11.03
CA ASP A 11 19.07 -1.91 10.05
C ASP A 11 18.75 -3.11 9.15
N GLU A 12 18.18 -4.16 9.72
CA GLU A 12 17.82 -5.38 9.00
C GLU A 12 16.76 -5.09 7.91
N TRP A 13 15.73 -4.32 8.24
CA TRP A 13 14.69 -3.97 7.30
C TRP A 13 15.20 -3.04 6.20
N ILE A 14 15.99 -2.03 6.56
CA ILE A 14 16.59 -1.09 5.60
C ILE A 14 17.47 -1.85 4.61
N LYS A 15 18.32 -2.77 5.10
CA LYS A 15 19.17 -3.62 4.28
C LYS A 15 18.36 -4.52 3.34
N ALA A 16 17.22 -5.03 3.79
CA ALA A 16 16.32 -5.84 2.94
C ALA A 16 15.68 -5.04 1.79
N LEU A 17 15.60 -3.72 1.92
CA LEU A 17 15.05 -2.83 0.90
C LEU A 17 16.07 -2.40 -0.17
N GLU A 18 17.38 -2.48 0.13
CA GLU A 18 18.44 -2.07 -0.80
C GLU A 18 18.35 -2.73 -2.19
N PRO A 19 18.12 -4.05 -2.32
CA PRO A 19 18.06 -4.71 -3.63
C PRO A 19 16.91 -4.24 -4.54
N ILE A 20 15.86 -3.64 -3.96
CA ILE A 20 14.75 -3.08 -4.74
C ILE A 20 14.92 -1.58 -4.99
N GLY A 21 16.02 -0.97 -4.52
CA GLY A 21 16.42 0.40 -4.81
C GLY A 21 15.52 1.47 -4.19
N THR A 22 14.77 1.13 -3.12
CA THR A 22 13.90 2.10 -2.44
C THR A 22 14.67 2.91 -1.38
N ASN A 23 14.35 4.18 -1.26
CA ASN A 23 14.96 5.11 -0.32
C ASN A 23 13.93 6.15 0.15
N ALA A 24 14.33 7.22 0.83
CA ALA A 24 13.44 8.26 1.32
C ALA A 24 12.78 9.08 0.21
N ASP A 25 13.43 9.20 -0.95
CA ASP A 25 12.89 9.91 -2.11
C ASP A 25 11.82 9.05 -2.80
N LYS A 26 10.64 9.63 -3.02
CA LYS A 26 9.45 8.96 -3.57
C LYS A 26 8.85 9.76 -4.73
N PRO A 27 9.60 10.00 -5.80
CA PRO A 27 9.16 10.87 -6.90
C PRO A 27 7.85 10.39 -7.55
N HIS A 28 7.52 9.12 -7.45
CA HIS A 28 6.27 8.57 -7.94
C HIS A 28 5.02 9.15 -7.25
N LEU A 29 5.15 9.71 -6.04
CA LEU A 29 4.04 10.38 -5.35
C LEU A 29 3.74 11.77 -5.96
N ASP A 30 4.74 12.42 -6.55
CA ASP A 30 4.58 13.72 -7.18
C ASP A 30 4.24 13.61 -8.67
N ILE A 31 4.71 12.54 -9.33
CA ILE A 31 4.61 12.37 -10.79
C ILE A 31 3.35 11.59 -11.18
N ALA A 32 2.90 10.63 -10.36
CA ALA A 32 1.74 9.81 -10.69
C ALA A 32 0.48 10.67 -10.86
N PRO A 33 -0.28 10.51 -11.96
CA PRO A 33 -1.49 11.29 -12.19
C PRO A 33 -2.59 11.00 -11.18
N TRP A 34 -2.56 9.85 -10.52
CA TRP A 34 -3.53 9.45 -9.51
C TRP A 34 -2.87 8.83 -8.29
N LEU A 35 -3.33 9.26 -7.11
CA LEU A 35 -3.03 8.63 -5.83
C LEU A 35 -4.33 8.10 -5.24
N ILE A 36 -4.50 6.79 -5.22
CA ILE A 36 -5.66 6.13 -4.62
C ILE A 36 -5.31 5.76 -3.19
N VAL A 37 -5.96 6.40 -2.21
CA VAL A 37 -5.74 6.11 -0.80
C VAL A 37 -6.80 5.14 -0.31
N ILE A 38 -6.37 4.00 0.19
CA ILE A 38 -7.24 2.94 0.70
C ILE A 38 -7.40 3.10 2.20
N PHE A 39 -8.65 3.17 2.64
CA PHE A 39 -9.02 3.27 4.04
C PHE A 39 -9.77 2.00 4.48
N ALA A 40 -9.47 1.55 5.68
CA ALA A 40 -10.18 0.49 6.37
C ALA A 40 -11.17 1.08 7.38
N GLN A 41 -12.45 0.78 7.25
CA GLN A 41 -13.47 1.16 8.22
C GLN A 41 -13.42 0.21 9.41
N ARG A 42 -12.80 0.64 10.51
CA ARG A 42 -12.56 -0.20 11.70
C ARG A 42 -13.83 -0.57 12.45
N TYR A 43 -14.81 0.31 12.44
CA TYR A 43 -16.13 0.11 13.05
C TYR A 43 -17.15 0.95 12.29
N GLY A 44 -18.42 0.53 12.32
CA GLY A 44 -19.52 1.33 11.81
C GLY A 44 -20.12 2.22 12.90
N VAL A 45 -20.95 3.17 12.47
CA VAL A 45 -21.67 4.09 13.35
C VAL A 45 -23.14 4.09 12.89
N PHE A 46 -24.07 3.86 13.80
CA PHE A 46 -25.49 3.99 13.56
C PHE A 46 -25.91 5.47 13.53
N ASP A 47 -27.12 5.78 13.05
CA ASP A 47 -27.66 7.14 12.97
C ASP A 47 -27.75 7.83 14.33
N ASP A 48 -27.91 7.05 15.40
CA ASP A 48 -27.93 7.52 16.80
C ASP A 48 -26.54 7.79 17.38
N GLY A 49 -25.48 7.57 16.57
CA GLY A 49 -24.09 7.75 17.00
C GLY A 49 -23.47 6.55 17.72
N THR A 50 -24.22 5.50 18.00
CA THR A 50 -23.67 4.28 18.61
C THR A 50 -22.79 3.52 17.63
N ARG A 51 -21.79 2.76 18.18
CA ARG A 51 -20.80 2.08 17.34
C ARG A 51 -21.13 0.58 17.27
N PHE A 52 -20.87 0.01 16.10
CA PHE A 52 -20.87 -1.43 15.92
C PHE A 52 -19.53 -1.92 15.36
N LYS A 53 -19.16 -3.14 15.74
CA LYS A 53 -17.88 -3.74 15.32
C LYS A 53 -17.97 -4.26 13.90
N ASN A 54 -16.99 -3.93 13.07
CA ASN A 54 -16.74 -4.60 11.80
C ASN A 54 -15.79 -5.78 12.03
N TYR A 55 -16.07 -6.90 11.35
CA TYR A 55 -15.26 -8.11 11.40
C TYR A 55 -14.50 -8.28 10.09
N TYR A 56 -13.37 -8.98 10.15
CA TYR A 56 -12.52 -9.30 8.98
C TYR A 56 -12.10 -8.07 8.16
N VAL A 57 -11.88 -6.95 8.85
CA VAL A 57 -11.60 -5.66 8.18
C VAL A 57 -10.31 -5.73 7.38
N THR A 58 -9.25 -6.27 7.96
CA THR A 58 -7.93 -6.38 7.32
C THR A 58 -7.98 -7.30 6.11
N GLU A 59 -8.60 -8.46 6.26
CA GLU A 59 -8.75 -9.47 5.21
C GLU A 59 -9.59 -8.91 4.04
N SER A 60 -10.72 -8.30 4.35
CA SER A 60 -11.61 -7.72 3.34
C SER A 60 -10.93 -6.60 2.55
N VAL A 61 -10.23 -5.70 3.24
CA VAL A 61 -9.50 -4.59 2.59
C VAL A 61 -8.33 -5.13 1.76
N GLY A 62 -7.62 -6.15 2.26
CA GLY A 62 -6.54 -6.80 1.52
C GLY A 62 -7.04 -7.45 0.23
N ILE A 63 -8.14 -8.20 0.29
CA ILE A 63 -8.77 -8.83 -0.88
C ILE A 63 -9.22 -7.75 -1.88
N ALA A 64 -9.95 -6.72 -1.41
CA ALA A 64 -10.41 -5.63 -2.27
C ALA A 64 -9.25 -4.88 -2.94
N THR A 65 -8.15 -4.66 -2.21
CA THR A 65 -6.94 -4.03 -2.75
C THR A 65 -6.30 -4.88 -3.84
N GLY A 66 -6.20 -6.19 -3.64
CA GLY A 66 -5.68 -7.12 -4.65
C GLY A 66 -6.53 -7.13 -5.93
N PHE A 67 -7.85 -7.12 -5.81
CA PHE A 67 -8.75 -7.00 -6.97
C PHE A 67 -8.59 -5.65 -7.67
N LEU A 68 -8.46 -4.55 -6.94
CA LEU A 68 -8.23 -3.23 -7.53
C LEU A 68 -6.92 -3.20 -8.33
N ILE A 69 -5.82 -3.70 -7.76
CA ILE A 69 -4.52 -3.77 -8.44
C ILE A 69 -4.62 -4.61 -9.72
N SER A 70 -5.30 -5.76 -9.65
CA SER A 70 -5.53 -6.62 -10.81
C SER A 70 -6.35 -5.92 -11.89
N ALA A 71 -7.44 -5.24 -11.51
CA ALA A 71 -8.28 -4.49 -12.43
C ALA A 71 -7.51 -3.35 -13.12
N LEU A 72 -6.71 -2.59 -12.36
CA LEU A 72 -5.85 -1.54 -12.91
C LEU A 72 -4.88 -2.11 -13.95
N HIS A 73 -4.24 -3.24 -13.64
CA HIS A 73 -3.33 -3.91 -14.56
C HIS A 73 -4.03 -4.35 -15.85
N HIS A 74 -5.22 -4.96 -15.75
CA HIS A 74 -6.02 -5.34 -16.92
C HIS A 74 -6.49 -4.15 -17.75
N ALA A 75 -6.67 -2.98 -17.13
CA ALA A 75 -6.97 -1.72 -17.83
C ALA A 75 -5.73 -1.07 -18.49
N GLY A 76 -4.55 -1.71 -18.43
CA GLY A 76 -3.31 -1.18 -18.98
C GLY A 76 -2.65 -0.09 -18.12
N LEU A 77 -3.04 0.02 -16.85
CA LEU A 77 -2.45 0.93 -15.89
C LEU A 77 -1.44 0.21 -15.00
N TYR A 78 -0.45 0.95 -14.55
CA TYR A 78 0.54 0.50 -13.57
C TYR A 78 0.21 1.07 -12.21
N SER A 79 0.49 0.31 -11.17
CA SER A 79 0.30 0.76 -9.79
C SER A 79 1.53 0.42 -8.94
N LEU A 80 1.86 1.32 -8.02
CA LEU A 80 2.88 1.10 -7.02
C LEU A 80 2.28 1.31 -5.63
N THR A 81 2.41 0.29 -4.78
CA THR A 81 1.97 0.35 -3.39
C THR A 81 2.93 1.17 -2.55
N HIS A 82 2.39 2.05 -1.71
CA HIS A 82 3.16 2.88 -0.79
C HIS A 82 2.47 2.92 0.58
N THR A 83 3.23 2.65 1.64
CA THR A 83 2.75 2.61 3.02
C THR A 83 3.62 3.49 3.92
N PRO A 84 3.47 4.83 3.85
CA PRO A 84 4.24 5.74 4.68
C PRO A 84 3.96 5.49 6.17
N ASN A 85 4.95 5.65 7.02
CA ASN A 85 4.78 5.52 8.46
C ASN A 85 5.22 6.80 9.18
N PRO A 86 4.32 7.46 9.94
CA PRO A 86 2.92 7.12 10.17
C PRO A 86 1.99 7.57 9.03
N MET A 87 0.83 6.91 8.86
CA MET A 87 -0.20 7.28 7.85
C MET A 87 -1.34 8.14 8.40
N GLY A 88 -1.33 8.45 9.71
CA GLY A 88 -2.43 9.16 10.36
C GLY A 88 -2.71 10.56 9.82
N PHE A 89 -1.74 11.20 9.16
CA PHE A 89 -1.90 12.49 8.51
C PHE A 89 -2.88 12.48 7.32
N LEU A 90 -3.13 11.30 6.73
CA LEU A 90 -4.05 11.16 5.60
C LEU A 90 -5.51 11.38 6.00
N ASN A 91 -5.89 11.10 7.24
CA ASN A 91 -7.26 11.32 7.68
C ASN A 91 -7.67 12.80 7.63
N PRO A 92 -6.96 13.74 8.27
CA PRO A 92 -7.30 15.17 8.16
C PRO A 92 -7.05 15.74 6.76
N LEU A 93 -6.03 15.25 6.05
CA LEU A 93 -5.70 15.73 4.71
C LEU A 93 -6.83 15.44 3.70
N LEU A 94 -7.50 14.29 3.85
CA LEU A 94 -8.54 13.82 2.93
C LEU A 94 -9.94 13.89 3.54
N ASP A 95 -10.10 14.60 4.65
CA ASP A 95 -11.36 14.75 5.40
C ASP A 95 -12.03 13.38 5.68
N ARG A 96 -11.23 12.41 6.15
CA ARG A 96 -11.74 11.08 6.49
C ARG A 96 -12.05 10.95 7.97
N PRO A 97 -13.19 10.31 8.31
CA PRO A 97 -13.65 10.19 9.69
C PRO A 97 -12.71 9.30 10.53
N LYS A 98 -12.74 9.50 11.85
CA LYS A 98 -11.85 8.80 12.80
C LYS A 98 -12.02 7.26 12.83
N HIS A 99 -13.16 6.75 12.38
CA HIS A 99 -13.38 5.29 12.31
C HIS A 99 -12.75 4.64 11.07
N GLU A 100 -12.26 5.42 10.14
CA GLU A 100 -11.46 4.97 9.00
C GLU A 100 -9.96 5.10 9.32
N LYS A 101 -9.20 4.12 8.89
CA LYS A 101 -7.74 4.09 9.02
C LYS A 101 -7.11 3.93 7.64
N ALA A 102 -6.22 4.82 7.27
CA ALA A 102 -5.44 4.66 6.06
C ALA A 102 -4.59 3.37 6.14
N VAL A 103 -4.64 2.58 5.07
CA VAL A 103 -3.95 1.27 4.96
C VAL A 103 -2.83 1.32 3.93
N MET A 104 -3.08 1.97 2.80
CA MET A 104 -2.17 1.97 1.67
C MET A 104 -2.48 3.14 0.72
N ILE A 105 -1.46 3.61 0.02
CA ILE A 105 -1.58 4.49 -1.14
C ILE A 105 -1.17 3.67 -2.37
N LEU A 106 -1.93 3.77 -3.44
CA LEU A 106 -1.54 3.30 -4.76
C LEU A 106 -1.22 4.52 -5.63
N ALA A 107 0.02 4.66 -6.05
CA ALA A 107 0.39 5.58 -7.12
C ALA A 107 0.04 4.89 -8.45
N VAL A 108 -0.82 5.51 -9.28
CA VAL A 108 -1.39 4.88 -10.48
C VAL A 108 -1.17 5.76 -11.70
N GLY A 109 -0.80 5.16 -12.81
CA GLY A 109 -0.59 5.84 -14.08
C GLY A 109 -0.13 4.91 -15.18
N HIS A 110 0.24 5.46 -16.32
CA HIS A 110 0.92 4.73 -17.37
C HIS A 110 2.43 4.67 -17.08
N ALA A 111 3.07 3.55 -17.43
CA ALA A 111 4.51 3.44 -17.32
C ALA A 111 5.20 4.42 -18.28
N SER A 112 6.28 5.06 -17.84
CA SER A 112 7.17 5.81 -18.74
C SER A 112 7.85 4.83 -19.72
N LYS A 113 8.36 5.34 -20.84
CA LYS A 113 9.00 4.52 -21.89
C LYS A 113 10.24 3.78 -21.39
N ASP A 114 10.90 4.34 -20.38
CA ASP A 114 12.12 3.85 -19.73
C ASP A 114 11.85 3.21 -18.37
N ALA A 115 10.57 2.98 -18.03
CA ALA A 115 10.21 2.34 -16.77
C ALA A 115 10.83 0.96 -16.62
N THR A 116 11.44 0.71 -15.48
CA THR A 116 12.06 -0.56 -15.15
C THR A 116 11.52 -1.13 -13.85
N VAL A 117 11.60 -2.43 -13.71
CA VAL A 117 11.33 -3.14 -12.44
C VAL A 117 12.64 -3.72 -11.94
N PRO A 118 13.04 -3.43 -10.69
CA PRO A 118 14.25 -3.99 -10.12
C PRO A 118 14.30 -5.51 -10.25
N SER A 119 15.47 -6.07 -10.60
CA SER A 119 15.61 -7.52 -10.80
C SER A 119 15.21 -8.31 -9.54
N ALA A 120 15.56 -7.81 -8.35
CA ALA A 120 15.19 -8.41 -7.08
C ALA A 120 13.67 -8.50 -6.86
N ALA A 121 12.89 -7.54 -7.36
CA ALA A 121 11.43 -7.56 -7.25
C ALA A 121 10.77 -8.65 -8.12
N LYS A 122 11.51 -9.21 -9.10
CA LYS A 122 11.05 -10.31 -9.96
C LYS A 122 11.29 -11.68 -9.33
N ILE A 123 12.14 -11.77 -8.32
CA ILE A 123 12.44 -13.01 -7.61
C ILE A 123 11.25 -13.35 -6.71
N LYS A 124 10.66 -14.52 -6.92
CA LYS A 124 9.54 -15.03 -6.12
C LYS A 124 9.94 -16.35 -5.49
N LYS A 125 9.37 -16.65 -4.35
CA LYS A 125 9.49 -17.98 -3.75
C LYS A 125 8.95 -19.05 -4.72
N PRO A 126 9.59 -20.20 -4.83
CA PRO A 126 9.05 -21.32 -5.60
C PRO A 126 7.72 -21.81 -4.99
N LEU A 127 6.92 -22.48 -5.81
CA LEU A 127 5.55 -22.83 -5.42
C LEU A 127 5.51 -23.80 -4.24
N ASP A 128 6.44 -24.71 -4.15
CA ASP A 128 6.60 -25.71 -3.09
C ASP A 128 6.96 -25.11 -1.71
N GLU A 129 7.49 -23.88 -1.69
CA GLU A 129 7.69 -23.13 -0.43
C GLU A 129 6.43 -22.44 0.08
N ILE A 130 5.43 -22.23 -0.76
CA ILE A 130 4.22 -21.43 -0.43
C ILE A 130 2.91 -22.19 -0.55
N LEU A 131 2.94 -23.41 -1.09
CA LEU A 131 1.76 -24.26 -1.29
C LEU A 131 2.07 -25.68 -0.80
N THR A 132 1.21 -26.21 0.01
CA THR A 132 1.20 -27.64 0.38
C THR A 132 -0.05 -28.28 -0.19
N LEU A 133 0.13 -29.34 -0.98
CA LEU A 133 -0.98 -30.19 -1.44
C LEU A 133 -1.11 -31.36 -0.48
N ILE A 134 -2.34 -31.63 0.00
CA ILE A 134 -2.66 -32.70 0.94
C ILE A 134 -3.50 -33.74 0.19
#